data_fe3824c32992e1fef34cecfedea3cadf
#
_entry.id   fe3824c32992e1fef34cecfedea3cadf
#
_cell.length_a   1.000
_cell.length_b   1.000
_cell.length_c   1.000
_cell.angle_alpha   90.00
_cell.angle_beta   90.00
_cell.angle_gamma   90.00
#
_symmetry.space_group_name_H-M   'P 1'
#
loop_
_entity.id
_entity.type
_entity.pdbx_description
1 polymer ?
#
loop_
_entity_poly.entity_id
_entity_poly.type
_entity_poly.pdbx_seq_one_letter_code
_entity_poly.pdbx_strand_id
1 'polypeptide(L)'
;SRAMRDLGHDVFFLTGTDEHGVKVEQSALESGMEPQAFADQISAEFQSIMGMFELTNDAFIRTTDPEHSKQVQSLVSRLLDRGDVYLGTFEGWYDEGQEEYHTETSARELNYKSPVSGKPLERATENNYYFKLSAYQERLENLFEENQEFVLPQSRKNEVLGRLREGLQDVPISRTNFS
;
A
#
# COMPACT_ATOMS: atom_id res chain seq x y z
N SER A 1 -19.11 -3.95 -11.61
CA SER A 1 -19.00 -3.51 -13.03
C SER A 1 -20.24 -3.91 -13.84
N ARG A 2 -20.66 -5.19 -13.84
CA ARG A 2 -21.75 -5.72 -14.68
C ARG A 2 -23.04 -4.93 -14.51
N ALA A 3 -23.55 -4.76 -13.29
CA ALA A 3 -24.76 -4.00 -13.01
C ALA A 3 -24.70 -2.54 -13.52
N MET A 4 -23.55 -1.90 -13.44
CA MET A 4 -23.39 -0.51 -13.94
C MET A 4 -23.39 -0.46 -15.46
N ARG A 5 -22.83 -1.48 -16.15
CA ARG A 5 -22.94 -1.60 -17.61
C ARG A 5 -24.37 -1.84 -18.05
N ASP A 6 -25.13 -2.69 -17.33
CA ASP A 6 -26.54 -2.95 -17.60
C ASP A 6 -27.41 -1.68 -17.44
N LEU A 7 -26.97 -0.75 -16.57
CA LEU A 7 -27.59 0.58 -16.41
C LEU A 7 -27.10 1.61 -17.46
N GLY A 8 -26.28 1.21 -18.42
CA GLY A 8 -25.81 2.06 -19.51
C GLY A 8 -24.61 2.94 -19.16
N HIS A 9 -23.93 2.70 -18.04
CA HIS A 9 -22.69 3.42 -17.70
C HIS A 9 -21.50 2.88 -18.48
N ASP A 10 -20.59 3.78 -18.85
CA ASP A 10 -19.25 3.41 -19.29
C ASP A 10 -18.44 2.95 -18.08
N VAL A 11 -17.92 1.72 -18.13
CA VAL A 11 -17.25 1.09 -16.98
C VAL A 11 -15.95 0.46 -17.41
N PHE A 12 -14.86 0.94 -16.86
CA PHE A 12 -13.55 0.28 -16.93
C PHE A 12 -13.29 -0.48 -15.62
N PHE A 13 -13.22 -1.80 -15.70
CA PHE A 13 -12.98 -2.67 -14.55
C PHE A 13 -11.52 -3.16 -14.56
N LEU A 14 -10.70 -2.58 -13.70
CA LEU A 14 -9.33 -2.99 -13.45
C LEU A 14 -9.28 -3.93 -12.24
N THR A 15 -8.54 -5.01 -12.36
CA THR A 15 -8.13 -5.90 -11.27
C THR A 15 -6.68 -6.31 -11.45
N GLY A 16 -6.12 -7.10 -10.53
CA GLY A 16 -4.73 -7.54 -10.63
C GLY A 16 -4.23 -8.23 -9.38
N THR A 17 -2.93 -8.49 -9.34
CA THR A 17 -2.21 -9.11 -8.24
C THR A 17 -1.13 -8.19 -7.68
N ASP A 18 -1.03 -8.13 -6.36
CA ASP A 18 0.07 -7.52 -5.62
C ASP A 18 1.12 -8.62 -5.35
N GLU A 19 2.30 -8.47 -5.97
CA GLU A 19 3.26 -9.56 -6.13
C GLU A 19 4.60 -9.31 -5.41
N HIS A 20 4.70 -8.24 -4.64
CA HIS A 20 5.90 -7.89 -3.87
C HIS A 20 5.71 -8.17 -2.38
N GLY A 21 6.85 -8.23 -1.66
CA GLY A 21 6.88 -8.31 -0.20
C GLY A 21 7.42 -9.63 0.33
N VAL A 22 7.84 -9.59 1.60
CA VAL A 22 8.50 -10.71 2.30
C VAL A 22 7.64 -11.97 2.32
N LYS A 23 6.31 -11.84 2.40
CA LYS A 23 5.40 -13.00 2.40
C LYS A 23 5.41 -13.76 1.08
N VAL A 24 5.51 -13.06 -0.04
CA VAL A 24 5.63 -13.69 -1.37
C VAL A 24 6.96 -14.42 -1.47
N GLU A 25 8.05 -13.79 -1.03
CA GLU A 25 9.39 -14.39 -1.01
C GLU A 25 9.44 -15.66 -0.13
N GLN A 26 8.87 -15.60 1.08
CA GLN A 26 8.80 -16.75 1.98
C GLN A 26 7.98 -17.89 1.38
N SER A 27 6.80 -17.61 0.81
CA SER A 27 5.96 -18.63 0.18
C SER A 27 6.64 -19.25 -1.04
N ALA A 28 7.38 -18.47 -1.81
CA ALA A 28 8.19 -18.98 -2.92
C ALA A 28 9.29 -19.93 -2.43
N LEU A 29 10.02 -19.54 -1.38
CA LEU A 29 11.07 -20.36 -0.75
C LEU A 29 10.50 -21.68 -0.20
N GLU A 30 9.39 -21.63 0.51
CA GLU A 30 8.69 -22.82 1.05
C GLU A 30 8.22 -23.77 -0.07
N SER A 31 7.86 -23.19 -1.22
CA SER A 31 7.47 -23.95 -2.44
C SER A 31 8.66 -24.42 -3.27
N GLY A 32 9.89 -24.06 -2.89
CA GLY A 32 11.10 -24.37 -3.65
C GLY A 32 11.19 -23.65 -5.01
N MET A 33 10.58 -22.49 -5.11
CA MET A 33 10.49 -21.70 -6.34
C MET A 33 11.23 -20.36 -6.20
N GLU A 34 11.68 -19.82 -7.33
CA GLU A 34 12.11 -18.42 -7.40
C GLU A 34 10.90 -17.49 -7.23
N PRO A 35 11.03 -16.33 -6.55
CA PRO A 35 9.91 -15.43 -6.26
C PRO A 35 9.11 -15.03 -7.49
N GLN A 36 9.77 -14.70 -8.59
CA GLN A 36 9.09 -14.34 -9.84
C GLN A 36 8.28 -15.51 -10.42
N ALA A 37 8.84 -16.73 -10.43
CA ALA A 37 8.15 -17.90 -10.95
C ALA A 37 6.93 -18.26 -10.08
N PHE A 38 7.04 -18.09 -8.76
CA PHE A 38 5.92 -18.25 -7.83
C PHE A 38 4.82 -17.21 -8.10
N ALA A 39 5.17 -15.95 -8.23
CA ALA A 39 4.23 -14.87 -8.56
C ALA A 39 3.54 -15.12 -9.92
N ASP A 40 4.28 -15.59 -10.93
CA ASP A 40 3.73 -15.94 -12.25
C ASP A 40 2.69 -17.05 -12.16
N GLN A 41 2.97 -18.09 -11.38
CA GLN A 41 2.04 -19.20 -11.15
C GLN A 41 0.76 -18.70 -10.46
N ILE A 42 0.89 -18.00 -9.35
CA ILE A 42 -0.26 -17.49 -8.58
C ILE A 42 -1.11 -16.54 -9.42
N SER A 43 -0.47 -15.63 -10.15
CA SER A 43 -1.17 -14.70 -11.05
C SER A 43 -1.95 -15.44 -12.14
N ALA A 44 -1.37 -16.50 -12.74
CA ALA A 44 -2.07 -17.32 -13.71
C ALA A 44 -3.29 -18.04 -13.12
N GLU A 45 -3.19 -18.53 -11.88
CA GLU A 45 -4.31 -19.12 -11.15
C GLU A 45 -5.43 -18.09 -10.94
N PHE A 46 -5.11 -16.88 -10.49
CA PHE A 46 -6.09 -15.80 -10.37
C PHE A 46 -6.76 -15.46 -11.70
N GLN A 47 -5.99 -15.38 -12.78
CA GLN A 47 -6.54 -15.10 -14.10
C GLN A 47 -7.49 -16.22 -14.58
N SER A 48 -7.17 -17.48 -14.27
CA SER A 48 -8.05 -18.62 -14.61
C SER A 48 -9.42 -18.53 -13.94
N ILE A 49 -9.46 -18.02 -12.71
CA ILE A 49 -10.70 -17.81 -11.94
C ILE A 49 -11.59 -16.75 -12.60
N MET A 50 -11.01 -15.75 -13.27
CA MET A 50 -11.79 -14.71 -13.96
C MET A 50 -12.75 -15.33 -15.01
N GLY A 51 -12.26 -16.26 -15.80
CA GLY A 51 -13.09 -16.99 -16.78
C GLY A 51 -14.14 -17.87 -16.12
N MET A 52 -13.79 -18.56 -15.03
CA MET A 52 -14.69 -19.46 -14.30
C MET A 52 -15.91 -18.71 -13.71
N PHE A 53 -15.69 -17.51 -13.19
CA PHE A 53 -16.75 -16.66 -12.61
C PHE A 53 -17.33 -15.64 -13.61
N GLU A 54 -16.98 -15.77 -14.90
CA GLU A 54 -17.42 -14.85 -15.95
C GLU A 54 -17.19 -13.37 -15.58
N LEU A 55 -16.02 -13.07 -14.95
CA LEU A 55 -15.67 -11.71 -14.61
C LEU A 55 -15.33 -10.92 -15.87
N THR A 56 -15.90 -9.73 -15.98
CA THR A 56 -15.78 -8.87 -17.17
C THR A 56 -14.80 -7.73 -16.91
N ASN A 57 -13.61 -8.06 -16.41
CA ASN A 57 -12.54 -7.09 -16.27
C ASN A 57 -11.96 -6.69 -17.63
N ASP A 58 -11.69 -5.40 -17.79
CA ASP A 58 -11.11 -4.83 -19.00
C ASP A 58 -9.59 -4.95 -19.02
N ALA A 59 -8.98 -4.97 -17.83
CA ALA A 59 -7.55 -5.18 -17.67
C ALA A 59 -7.23 -5.98 -16.40
N PHE A 60 -6.10 -6.68 -16.46
CA PHE A 60 -5.51 -7.35 -15.32
C PHE A 60 -4.05 -6.86 -15.21
N ILE A 61 -3.72 -6.20 -14.10
CA ILE A 61 -2.39 -5.63 -13.86
C ILE A 61 -1.62 -6.48 -12.85
N ARG A 62 -0.33 -6.61 -13.07
CA ARG A 62 0.60 -7.24 -12.14
C ARG A 62 1.60 -6.19 -11.67
N THR A 63 1.86 -6.13 -10.38
CA THR A 63 2.84 -5.15 -9.86
C THR A 63 4.28 -5.47 -10.28
N THR A 64 4.55 -6.71 -10.74
CA THR A 64 5.82 -7.11 -11.36
C THR A 64 5.93 -6.80 -12.84
N ASP A 65 4.86 -6.35 -13.51
CA ASP A 65 4.91 -6.00 -14.92
C ASP A 65 5.92 -4.87 -15.19
N PRO A 66 6.76 -4.98 -16.23
CA PRO A 66 7.74 -3.94 -16.57
C PRO A 66 7.10 -2.56 -16.82
N GLU A 67 5.92 -2.52 -17.43
CA GLU A 67 5.22 -1.25 -17.67
C GLU A 67 4.69 -0.65 -16.36
N HIS A 68 4.21 -1.45 -15.41
CA HIS A 68 3.85 -0.97 -14.08
C HIS A 68 5.07 -0.38 -13.37
N SER A 69 6.17 -1.12 -13.33
CA SER A 69 7.43 -0.67 -12.72
C SER A 69 7.91 0.66 -13.32
N LYS A 70 7.85 0.80 -14.64
CA LYS A 70 8.21 2.03 -15.34
C LYS A 70 7.32 3.22 -14.96
N GLN A 71 6.00 3.00 -14.83
CA GLN A 71 5.07 4.04 -14.41
C GLN A 71 5.34 4.47 -12.96
N VAL A 72 5.58 3.53 -12.06
CA VAL A 72 5.93 3.81 -10.67
C VAL A 72 7.24 4.61 -10.59
N GLN A 73 8.29 4.16 -11.29
CA GLN A 73 9.58 4.87 -11.35
C GLN A 73 9.42 6.31 -11.87
N SER A 74 8.63 6.50 -12.94
CA SER A 74 8.35 7.82 -13.48
C SER A 74 7.62 8.72 -12.48
N LEU A 75 6.62 8.17 -11.77
CA LEU A 75 5.89 8.92 -10.75
C LEU A 75 6.80 9.31 -9.59
N VAL A 76 7.54 8.37 -9.03
CA VAL A 76 8.44 8.61 -7.89
C VAL A 76 9.54 9.62 -8.26
N SER A 77 10.13 9.51 -9.46
CA SER A 77 11.12 10.49 -9.94
C SER A 77 10.56 11.91 -9.97
N ARG A 78 9.34 12.10 -10.48
CA ARG A 78 8.68 13.42 -10.47
C ARG A 78 8.41 13.94 -9.06
N LEU A 79 8.08 13.08 -8.11
CA LEU A 79 7.87 13.49 -6.72
C LEU A 79 9.19 13.86 -6.03
N LEU A 80 10.28 13.15 -6.35
CA LEU A 80 11.64 13.51 -5.91
C LEU A 80 12.07 14.87 -6.45
N ASP A 81 11.90 15.10 -7.75
CA ASP A 81 12.26 16.38 -8.42
C ASP A 81 11.49 17.56 -7.83
N ARG A 82 10.26 17.35 -7.41
CA ARG A 82 9.42 18.37 -6.75
C ARG A 82 9.74 18.55 -5.26
N GLY A 83 10.51 17.64 -4.67
CA GLY A 83 10.79 17.63 -3.25
C GLY A 83 9.61 17.15 -2.38
N ASP A 84 8.61 16.51 -2.98
CA ASP A 84 7.49 15.86 -2.28
C ASP A 84 7.92 14.52 -1.65
N VAL A 85 9.04 13.95 -2.13
CA VAL A 85 9.67 12.75 -1.59
C VAL A 85 11.10 13.08 -1.17
N TYR A 86 11.54 12.54 -0.05
CA TYR A 86 12.90 12.72 0.47
C TYR A 86 13.43 11.45 1.14
N LEU A 87 14.74 11.32 1.24
CA LEU A 87 15.38 10.25 2.00
C LEU A 87 15.42 10.63 3.48
N GLY A 88 14.86 9.79 4.32
CA GLY A 88 14.85 9.94 5.77
C GLY A 88 15.29 8.67 6.48
N THR A 89 15.64 8.80 7.76
CA THR A 89 16.00 7.66 8.61
C THR A 89 14.86 7.45 9.61
N PHE A 90 14.34 6.24 9.65
CA PHE A 90 13.44 5.79 10.70
C PHE A 90 14.26 5.14 11.81
N GLU A 91 13.98 5.55 13.04
CA GLU A 91 14.44 4.87 14.24
C GLU A 91 13.22 4.51 15.10
N GLY A 92 13.02 3.24 15.35
CA GLY A 92 11.86 2.79 16.10
C GLY A 92 11.84 1.29 16.32
N TRP A 93 10.65 0.73 16.37
CA TRP A 93 10.41 -0.67 16.68
C TRP A 93 9.65 -1.33 15.53
N TYR A 94 10.08 -2.51 15.13
CA TYR A 94 9.52 -3.28 14.04
C TYR A 94 8.74 -4.50 14.55
N ASP A 95 7.52 -4.66 14.09
CA ASP A 95 6.71 -5.85 14.27
C ASP A 95 6.82 -6.73 13.02
N GLU A 96 7.66 -7.77 13.09
CA GLU A 96 7.87 -8.71 11.99
C GLU A 96 6.56 -9.40 11.55
N GLY A 97 5.68 -9.71 12.50
CA GLY A 97 4.44 -10.42 12.22
C GLY A 97 3.40 -9.60 11.46
N GLN A 98 3.42 -8.28 11.64
CA GLN A 98 2.52 -7.35 10.98
C GLN A 98 3.21 -6.54 9.87
N GLU A 99 4.53 -6.65 9.75
CA GLU A 99 5.34 -5.82 8.84
C GLU A 99 5.13 -4.31 9.09
N GLU A 100 4.96 -3.92 10.37
CA GLU A 100 4.63 -2.55 10.77
C GLU A 100 5.71 -1.96 11.66
N TYR A 101 5.97 -0.66 11.46
CA TYR A 101 6.88 0.12 12.29
C TYR A 101 6.11 0.90 13.35
N HIS A 102 6.61 0.86 14.59
CA HIS A 102 6.08 1.58 15.73
C HIS A 102 7.07 2.65 16.20
N THR A 103 6.55 3.83 16.52
CA THR A 103 7.32 4.85 17.21
C THR A 103 7.66 4.39 18.64
N GLU A 104 8.64 5.01 19.28
CA GLU A 104 8.97 4.72 20.70
C GLU A 104 7.74 4.83 21.62
N THR A 105 6.88 5.83 21.36
CA THR A 105 5.66 6.03 22.15
C THR A 105 4.68 4.89 21.97
N SER A 106 4.39 4.52 20.72
CA SER A 106 3.50 3.42 20.41
C SER A 106 4.03 2.08 20.92
N ALA A 107 5.31 1.79 20.74
CA ALA A 107 5.94 0.57 21.23
C ALA A 107 5.87 0.46 22.77
N ARG A 108 6.02 1.57 23.48
CA ARG A 108 5.88 1.63 24.94
C ARG A 108 4.44 1.31 25.39
N GLU A 109 3.44 1.84 24.72
CA GLU A 109 2.02 1.54 24.98
C GLU A 109 1.71 0.05 24.77
N LEU A 110 2.36 -0.56 23.77
CA LEU A 110 2.28 -1.99 23.48
C LEU A 110 3.18 -2.87 24.37
N ASN A 111 3.89 -2.29 25.37
CA ASN A 111 4.90 -2.98 26.16
C ASN A 111 5.96 -3.69 25.31
N TYR A 112 6.34 -3.08 24.17
CA TYR A 112 7.30 -3.61 23.19
C TYR A 112 6.96 -5.00 22.67
N LYS A 113 5.67 -5.29 22.51
CA LYS A 113 5.18 -6.56 21.96
C LYS A 113 4.13 -6.31 20.88
N SER A 114 4.16 -7.18 19.87
CA SER A 114 3.14 -7.20 18.83
C SER A 114 1.75 -7.40 19.43
N PRO A 115 0.76 -6.56 19.13
CA PRO A 115 -0.61 -6.71 19.62
C PRO A 115 -1.32 -7.94 19.03
N VAL A 116 -0.81 -8.48 17.92
CA VAL A 116 -1.41 -9.63 17.22
C VAL A 116 -0.68 -10.93 17.56
N SER A 117 0.65 -10.96 17.43
CA SER A 117 1.42 -12.18 17.65
C SER A 117 1.92 -12.37 19.08
N GLY A 118 1.96 -11.30 19.88
CA GLY A 118 2.53 -11.28 21.23
C GLY A 118 4.08 -11.36 21.25
N LYS A 119 4.73 -11.47 20.10
CA LYS A 119 6.19 -11.49 19.97
C LYS A 119 6.79 -10.13 20.35
N PRO A 120 8.05 -10.09 20.87
CA PRO A 120 8.74 -8.84 21.10
C PRO A 120 8.89 -8.04 19.80
N LEU A 121 8.76 -6.71 19.90
CA LEU A 121 9.15 -5.80 18.81
C LEU A 121 10.67 -5.69 18.76
N GLU A 122 11.23 -5.58 17.58
CA GLU A 122 12.67 -5.44 17.36
C GLU A 122 13.02 -3.98 17.10
N ARG A 123 14.16 -3.52 17.66
CA ARG A 123 14.65 -2.16 17.38
C ARG A 123 15.20 -2.12 15.96
N ALA A 124 14.66 -1.21 15.16
CA ALA A 124 15.05 -1.05 13.77
C ALA A 124 15.49 0.38 13.47
N THR A 125 16.51 0.49 12.65
CA THR A 125 16.95 1.75 12.04
C THR A 125 17.02 1.52 10.54
N GLU A 126 16.25 2.26 9.79
CA GLU A 126 16.12 2.06 8.36
C GLU A 126 16.12 3.39 7.61
N ASN A 127 16.82 3.43 6.47
CA ASN A 127 16.77 4.57 5.57
C ASN A 127 15.70 4.32 4.51
N ASN A 128 14.66 5.14 4.54
CA ASN A 128 13.53 5.04 3.61
C ASN A 128 13.29 6.34 2.88
N TYR A 129 12.69 6.24 1.70
CA TYR A 129 12.08 7.38 1.07
C TYR A 129 10.73 7.66 1.73
N TYR A 130 10.53 8.93 2.08
CA TYR A 130 9.30 9.43 2.71
C TYR A 130 8.56 10.36 1.77
N PHE A 131 7.25 10.18 1.67
CA PHE A 131 6.37 11.16 1.05
C PHE A 131 5.93 12.20 2.09
N LYS A 132 6.10 13.48 1.76
CA LYS A 132 5.74 14.62 2.64
C LYS A 132 4.22 14.80 2.74
N LEU A 133 3.52 13.82 3.27
CA LEU A 133 2.07 13.87 3.41
C LEU A 133 1.63 15.03 4.32
N SER A 134 2.44 15.38 5.33
CA SER A 134 2.18 16.51 6.24
C SER A 134 2.05 17.86 5.50
N ALA A 135 2.78 18.03 4.39
CA ALA A 135 2.71 19.26 3.59
C ALA A 135 1.38 19.42 2.83
N TYR A 136 0.57 18.37 2.76
CA TYR A 136 -0.72 18.37 2.08
C TYR A 136 -1.92 18.57 3.03
N GLN A 137 -1.69 18.74 4.34
CA GLN A 137 -2.71 18.88 5.37
C GLN A 137 -3.78 19.91 5.00
N GLU A 138 -3.39 21.17 4.87
CA GLU A 138 -4.30 22.29 4.57
C GLU A 138 -5.03 22.09 3.24
N ARG A 139 -4.31 21.58 2.23
CA ARG A 139 -4.90 21.33 0.90
C ARG A 139 -5.98 20.25 0.93
N LEU A 140 -5.79 19.22 1.74
CA LEU A 140 -6.77 18.15 1.93
C LEU A 140 -7.97 18.65 2.74
N GLU A 141 -7.75 19.43 3.80
CA GLU A 141 -8.84 20.05 4.57
C GLU A 141 -9.74 20.89 3.66
N ASN A 142 -9.16 21.77 2.85
CA ASN A 142 -9.89 22.60 1.89
C ASN A 142 -10.65 21.75 0.86
N LEU A 143 -10.04 20.66 0.35
CA LEU A 143 -10.70 19.74 -0.59
C LEU A 143 -11.97 19.13 0.01
N PHE A 144 -11.93 18.73 1.29
CA PHE A 144 -13.09 18.17 1.99
C PHE A 144 -14.17 19.19 2.32
N GLU A 145 -13.80 20.47 2.49
CA GLU A 145 -14.75 21.57 2.65
C GLU A 145 -15.45 21.92 1.33
N GLU A 146 -14.67 22.00 0.24
CA GLU A 146 -15.17 22.37 -1.08
C GLU A 146 -15.97 21.22 -1.74
N ASN A 147 -15.59 19.96 -1.50
CA ASN A 147 -16.21 18.79 -2.10
C ASN A 147 -16.71 17.81 -1.03
N GLN A 148 -17.95 18.00 -0.60
CA GLN A 148 -18.57 17.21 0.45
C GLN A 148 -18.75 15.72 0.10
N GLU A 149 -18.77 15.38 -1.18
CA GLU A 149 -18.96 14.03 -1.71
C GLU A 149 -17.66 13.35 -2.15
N PHE A 150 -16.50 13.97 -1.89
CA PHE A 150 -15.20 13.43 -2.28
C PHE A 150 -14.94 12.04 -1.66
N VAL A 151 -15.43 11.81 -0.45
CA VAL A 151 -15.39 10.48 0.22
C VAL A 151 -16.78 10.09 0.67
N LEU A 152 -17.22 8.92 0.24
CA LEU A 152 -18.50 8.30 0.61
C LEU A 152 -18.26 6.86 1.10
N PRO A 153 -19.13 6.30 1.94
CA PRO A 153 -20.22 6.96 2.66
C PRO A 153 -19.73 7.86 3.79
N GLN A 154 -20.62 8.58 4.46
CA GLN A 154 -20.31 9.53 5.53
C GLN A 154 -19.43 8.93 6.65
N SER A 155 -19.60 7.65 6.98
CA SER A 155 -18.77 6.96 7.98
C SER A 155 -17.29 6.97 7.58
N ARG A 156 -16.97 6.73 6.31
CA ARG A 156 -15.59 6.75 5.80
C ARG A 156 -15.04 8.16 5.72
N LYS A 157 -15.87 9.13 5.36
CA LYS A 157 -15.50 10.54 5.43
C LYS A 157 -15.10 10.95 6.86
N ASN A 158 -15.87 10.51 7.86
CA ASN A 158 -15.58 10.82 9.27
C ASN A 158 -14.24 10.22 9.74
N GLU A 159 -13.89 9.00 9.28
CA GLU A 159 -12.59 8.39 9.57
C GLU A 159 -11.44 9.22 9.00
N VAL A 160 -11.53 9.64 7.73
CA VAL A 160 -10.51 10.47 7.09
C VAL A 160 -10.39 11.83 7.78
N LEU A 161 -11.52 12.49 8.09
CA LEU A 161 -11.52 13.74 8.83
C LEU A 161 -10.95 13.59 10.25
N GLY A 162 -11.14 12.44 10.89
CA GLY A 162 -10.48 12.10 12.16
C GLY A 162 -8.97 12.14 12.02
N ARG A 163 -8.41 11.47 11.01
CA ARG A 163 -6.97 11.47 10.71
C ARG A 163 -6.42 12.86 10.40
N LEU A 164 -7.17 13.67 9.63
CA LEU A 164 -6.77 15.05 9.36
C LEU A 164 -6.69 15.89 10.65
N ARG A 165 -7.61 15.71 11.59
CA ARG A 165 -7.60 16.43 12.88
C ARG A 165 -6.44 16.04 13.80
N GLU A 166 -5.95 14.80 13.69
CA GLU A 166 -4.76 14.32 14.42
C GLU A 166 -3.47 14.94 13.86
N GLY A 167 -3.52 15.49 12.66
CA GLY A 167 -2.38 16.02 11.91
C GLY A 167 -1.67 14.92 11.11
N LEU A 168 -1.53 15.14 9.80
CA LEU A 168 -0.86 14.21 8.90
C LEU A 168 0.64 14.17 9.18
N GLN A 169 1.19 12.96 9.19
CA GLN A 169 2.63 12.70 9.29
C GLN A 169 3.16 12.24 7.94
N ASP A 170 4.45 12.47 7.69
CA ASP A 170 5.12 11.94 6.52
C ASP A 170 5.15 10.42 6.58
N VAL A 171 4.97 9.79 5.43
CA VAL A 171 4.83 8.33 5.34
C VAL A 171 5.98 7.70 4.55
N PRO A 172 6.55 6.59 5.01
CA PRO A 172 7.54 5.85 4.24
C PRO A 172 6.86 5.22 3.01
N ILE A 173 7.50 5.34 1.85
CA ILE A 173 7.04 4.77 0.58
C ILE A 173 8.00 3.73 0.02
N SER A 174 9.12 3.51 0.67
CA SER A 174 10.06 2.43 0.37
C SER A 174 10.33 1.63 1.63
N ARG A 175 10.82 0.42 1.44
CA ARG A 175 11.34 -0.45 2.51
C ARG A 175 12.67 -1.02 2.07
N THR A 176 13.58 -1.24 3.01
CA THR A 176 14.80 -1.99 2.74
C THR A 176 14.42 -3.47 2.61
N ASN A 177 14.88 -4.13 1.56
CA ASN A 177 14.73 -5.57 1.47
C ASN A 177 15.62 -6.19 2.56
N PHE A 178 15.03 -6.95 3.45
CA PHE A 178 15.79 -7.82 4.34
C PHE A 178 16.27 -8.99 3.47
N SER A 179 17.51 -8.87 2.99
CA SER A 179 18.21 -9.97 2.33
C SER A 179 18.95 -10.82 3.37
#